data_7e7a991ee770346f2b25fe88256b0e2f
#
_entry.id   7e7a991ee770346f2b25fe88256b0e2f
#
_cell.length_a   1.000
_cell.length_b   1.000
_cell.length_c   1.000
_cell.angle_alpha   90.00
_cell.angle_beta   90.00
_cell.angle_gamma   90.00
#
_symmetry.space_group_name_H-M   'P 1'
#
loop_
_entity.id
_entity.type
_entity.pdbx_description
1 polymer ?
#
loop_
_entity_poly.entity_id
_entity_poly.type
_entity_poly.pdbx_seq_one_letter_code
_entity_poly.pdbx_strand_id
1 'polypeptide(L)'
;LIRACEDYLHDLDLSQVRARLVGGCMHIEAAPSDVAKIAALGGTLVDAEGKTTLPAAIESALRDLGCNDISPEVTPYIHGNMNQ
;
A
#
# COMPACT_ATOMS: atom_id res chain seq x y z
N LEU A 1 7.93 4.00 12.65
CA LEU A 1 8.05 4.07 11.20
C LEU A 1 6.83 3.53 10.47
N ILE A 2 6.41 2.32 10.82
CA ILE A 2 5.22 1.73 10.21
C ILE A 2 4.01 2.61 10.47
N ARG A 3 3.87 3.09 11.69
CA ARG A 3 2.73 3.91 12.04
C ARG A 3 2.70 5.22 11.27
N ALA A 4 3.86 5.85 11.10
CA ALA A 4 3.91 7.09 10.35
C ALA A 4 3.52 6.86 8.89
N CYS A 5 3.95 5.75 8.32
CA CYS A 5 3.58 5.41 6.94
C CYS A 5 2.09 5.13 6.82
N GLU A 6 1.52 4.41 7.79
CA GLU A 6 0.09 4.13 7.76
C GLU A 6 -0.72 5.41 7.94
N ASP A 7 -0.28 6.29 8.82
CA ASP A 7 -0.98 7.56 9.04
C ASP A 7 -0.98 8.38 7.75
N TYR A 8 0.15 8.43 7.05
CA TYR A 8 0.23 9.13 5.78
C TYR A 8 -0.75 8.53 4.77
N LEU A 9 -0.81 7.20 4.69
CA LEU A 9 -1.68 6.54 3.74
C LEU A 9 -3.15 6.76 4.11
N HIS A 10 -3.49 6.77 5.39
CA HIS A 10 -4.85 7.06 5.81
C HIS A 10 -5.25 8.50 5.47
N ASP A 11 -4.30 9.42 5.49
CA ASP A 11 -4.57 10.79 5.10
C ASP A 11 -4.91 10.93 3.63
N LEU A 12 -4.63 9.92 2.82
CA LEU A 12 -5.00 9.89 1.41
C LEU A 12 -6.39 9.28 1.20
N ASP A 13 -7.17 9.17 2.26
CA ASP A 13 -8.53 8.61 2.20
C ASP A 13 -8.52 7.11 1.91
N LEU A 14 -7.50 6.44 2.42
CA LEU A 14 -7.36 4.98 2.29
C LEU A 14 -7.65 4.40 3.66
N SER A 15 -8.86 3.90 3.87
CA SER A 15 -9.30 3.51 5.20
C SER A 15 -8.85 2.12 5.62
N GLN A 16 -8.53 1.26 4.68
CA GLN A 16 -8.15 -0.12 4.98
C GLN A 16 -6.83 -0.48 4.32
N VAL A 17 -5.82 0.26 4.70
CA VAL A 17 -4.47 0.07 4.17
C VAL A 17 -3.56 -0.28 5.33
N ARG A 18 -2.58 -1.14 5.06
CA ARG A 18 -1.59 -1.55 6.04
C ARG A 18 -0.20 -1.49 5.44
N ALA A 19 0.77 -1.20 6.31
CA ALA A 19 2.18 -1.27 5.96
C ALA A 19 2.80 -2.39 6.78
N ARG A 20 3.54 -3.28 6.14
CA ARG A 20 4.18 -4.40 6.80
C ARG A 20 5.66 -4.46 6.43
N LEU A 21 6.50 -4.77 7.41
CA LEU A 21 7.91 -4.99 7.15
C LEU A 21 8.15 -6.49 7.03
N VAL A 22 8.71 -6.90 5.90
CA VAL A 22 9.04 -8.29 5.66
C VAL A 22 10.49 -8.32 5.20
N GLY A 23 11.37 -8.87 6.03
CA GLY A 23 12.79 -8.91 5.70
C GLY A 23 13.40 -7.53 5.50
N GLY A 24 12.88 -6.52 6.20
CA GLY A 24 13.37 -5.16 6.06
C GLY A 24 12.73 -4.37 4.94
N CYS A 25 11.90 -5.01 4.13
CA CYS A 25 11.23 -4.34 3.01
C CYS A 25 9.80 -3.99 3.40
N MET A 26 9.40 -2.76 3.15
CA MET A 26 8.06 -2.28 3.45
C MET A 26 7.10 -2.73 2.35
N HIS A 27 6.06 -3.43 2.73
CA HIS A 27 5.01 -3.87 1.81
C HIS A 27 3.72 -3.14 2.14
N ILE A 28 3.04 -2.66 1.13
CA ILE A 28 1.76 -1.98 1.30
C ILE A 28 0.66 -2.95 0.88
N GLU A 29 -0.28 -3.19 1.79
CA GLU A 29 -1.44 -4.04 1.54
C GLU A 29 -2.70 -3.22 1.77
N ALA A 30 -3.72 -3.44 0.99
CA ALA A 30 -4.95 -2.67 1.12
C ALA A 30 -6.15 -3.50 0.69
N ALA A 31 -7.32 -3.12 1.20
CA ALA A 31 -8.56 -3.73 0.72
C ALA A 31 -8.70 -3.47 -0.78
N PRO A 32 -9.41 -4.33 -1.52
CA PRO A 32 -9.53 -4.15 -2.97
C PRO A 32 -10.01 -2.77 -3.39
N SER A 33 -10.94 -2.17 -2.64
CA SER A 33 -11.41 -0.83 -2.98
C SER A 33 -10.31 0.21 -2.82
N ASP A 34 -9.42 0.03 -1.85
CA ASP A 34 -8.31 0.96 -1.65
C ASP A 34 -7.20 0.71 -2.66
N VAL A 35 -6.99 -0.55 -3.07
CA VAL A 35 -6.06 -0.83 -4.16
C VAL A 35 -6.48 -0.07 -5.41
N ALA A 36 -7.79 -0.07 -5.70
CA ALA A 36 -8.31 0.66 -6.86
C ALA A 36 -8.08 2.17 -6.72
N LYS A 37 -8.24 2.73 -5.52
CA LYS A 37 -7.97 4.14 -5.29
C LYS A 37 -6.50 4.48 -5.53
N ILE A 38 -5.61 3.61 -5.05
CA ILE A 38 -4.19 3.82 -5.23
C ILE A 38 -3.83 3.74 -6.71
N ALA A 39 -4.39 2.79 -7.43
CA ALA A 39 -4.17 2.69 -8.86
C ALA A 39 -4.60 3.98 -9.58
N ALA A 40 -5.74 4.53 -9.20
CA ALA A 40 -6.24 5.77 -9.80
C ALA A 40 -5.29 6.94 -9.51
N LEU A 41 -4.74 6.99 -8.30
CA LEU A 41 -3.80 8.06 -7.94
C LEU A 41 -2.54 8.00 -8.79
N GLY A 42 -2.11 6.80 -9.16
CA GLY A 42 -0.91 6.62 -9.96
C GLY A 42 -1.15 6.55 -11.45
N GLY A 43 -2.40 6.60 -11.88
CA GLY A 43 -2.73 6.46 -13.29
C GLY A 43 -2.51 5.05 -13.82
N THR A 44 -2.59 4.04 -12.94
CA THR A 44 -2.38 2.65 -13.33
C THR A 44 -3.67 1.87 -13.16
N LEU A 45 -3.63 0.61 -13.55
CA LEU A 45 -4.77 -0.28 -13.43
C LEU A 45 -4.47 -1.37 -12.42
N VAL A 46 -5.53 -1.92 -11.84
CA VAL A 46 -5.42 -3.09 -10.98
C VAL A 46 -5.33 -4.31 -11.89
N ASP A 47 -4.37 -5.20 -11.64
CA ASP A 47 -4.17 -6.37 -12.49
C ASP A 47 -5.12 -7.50 -12.11
N ALA A 48 -4.97 -8.63 -12.78
CA ALA A 48 -5.87 -9.77 -12.59
C ALA A 48 -5.77 -10.36 -11.19
N GLU A 49 -4.66 -10.10 -10.50
CA GLU A 49 -4.45 -10.60 -9.15
C GLU A 49 -4.86 -9.60 -8.08
N GLY A 50 -5.40 -8.47 -8.49
CA GLY A 50 -5.83 -7.44 -7.55
C GLY A 50 -4.72 -6.53 -7.07
N LYS A 51 -3.56 -6.55 -7.72
CA LYS A 51 -2.40 -5.74 -7.35
C LYS A 51 -2.28 -4.52 -8.26
N THR A 52 -1.59 -3.51 -7.78
CA THR A 52 -1.25 -2.36 -8.61
C THR A 52 0.14 -1.88 -8.25
N THR A 53 0.70 -1.01 -9.07
CA THR A 53 2.01 -0.43 -8.83
C THR A 53 1.88 0.69 -7.80
N LEU A 54 2.83 0.77 -6.88
CA LEU A 54 2.86 1.87 -5.93
C LEU A 54 3.21 3.16 -6.68
N PRO A 55 2.37 4.20 -6.58
CA PRO A 55 2.65 5.46 -7.28
C PRO A 55 3.94 6.09 -6.79
N ALA A 56 4.67 6.71 -7.71
CA ALA A 56 5.95 7.31 -7.38
C ALA A 56 5.82 8.39 -6.30
N ALA A 57 4.74 9.15 -6.32
CA ALA A 57 4.54 10.19 -5.32
C ALA A 57 4.39 9.59 -3.92
N ILE A 58 3.69 8.46 -3.80
CA ILE A 58 3.51 7.79 -2.53
C ILE A 58 4.84 7.19 -2.09
N GLU A 59 5.55 6.55 -3.01
CA GLU A 59 6.85 5.98 -2.68
C GLU A 59 7.80 7.04 -2.17
N SER A 60 7.84 8.19 -2.82
CA SER A 60 8.71 9.29 -2.43
C SER A 60 8.36 9.79 -1.04
N ALA A 61 7.07 9.94 -0.74
CA ALA A 61 6.64 10.38 0.57
C ALA A 61 7.01 9.37 1.66
N LEU A 62 6.87 8.08 1.38
CA LEU A 62 7.25 7.06 2.33
C LEU A 62 8.76 7.05 2.57
N ARG A 63 9.56 7.29 1.54
CA ARG A 63 11.01 7.39 1.70
C ARG A 63 11.37 8.58 2.55
N ASP A 64 10.67 9.69 2.39
CA ASP A 64 10.88 10.88 3.22
C ASP A 64 10.56 10.61 4.68
N LEU A 65 9.68 9.67 4.96
CA LEU A 65 9.36 9.26 6.32
C LEU A 65 10.37 8.29 6.91
N GLY A 66 11.33 7.85 6.11
CA GLY A 66 12.41 6.97 6.58
C GLY A 66 12.40 5.57 6.02
N CYS A 67 11.48 5.25 5.11
CA CYS A 67 11.42 3.93 4.50
C CYS A 67 12.41 3.86 3.35
N ASN A 68 13.46 3.09 3.51
CA ASN A 68 14.50 2.99 2.48
C ASN A 68 14.26 1.87 1.50
N ASP A 69 13.56 0.84 1.91
CA ASP A 69 13.34 -0.34 1.08
C ASP A 69 11.84 -0.60 1.02
N ILE A 70 11.25 -0.34 -0.13
CA ILE A 70 9.80 -0.37 -0.31
C ILE A 70 9.48 -1.23 -1.52
N SER A 71 8.55 -2.17 -1.35
CA SER A 71 8.08 -2.98 -2.46
C SER A 71 7.35 -2.10 -3.47
N PRO A 72 7.58 -2.29 -4.77
CA PRO A 72 6.94 -1.47 -5.80
C PRO A 72 5.49 -1.83 -6.05
N GLU A 73 4.96 -2.85 -5.39
CA GLU A 73 3.60 -3.28 -5.61
C GLU A 73 2.73 -3.07 -4.39
N VAL A 74 1.46 -2.75 -4.63
CA VAL A 74 0.44 -2.73 -3.60
C VAL A 74 -0.40 -3.98 -3.78
N THR A 75 -0.49 -4.81 -2.75
CA THR A 75 -1.20 -6.08 -2.84
C THR A 75 -2.49 -6.02 -2.07
N PRO A 76 -3.52 -6.75 -2.50
CA PRO A 76 -4.75 -6.81 -1.75
C PRO A 76 -4.58 -7.70 -0.53
N TYR A 77 -5.25 -7.32 0.57
CA TYR A 77 -5.38 -8.27 1.65
C TYR A 77 -6.86 -8.56 1.81
N ILE A 78 -7.17 -9.79 2.18
CA ILE A 78 -8.54 -10.22 2.27
C ILE A 78 -8.91 -10.34 3.71
N HIS A 79 -9.72 -9.38 4.16
CA HIS A 79 -10.10 -9.28 5.54
C HIS A 79 -10.98 -10.46 5.93
N GLY A 80 -10.64 -11.10 7.02
CA GLY A 80 -11.43 -12.19 7.51
C GLY A 80 -11.21 -13.49 6.80
N ASN A 81 -10.31 -13.52 5.87
CA ASN A 81 -10.13 -14.70 5.07
C ASN A 81 -9.42 -15.81 5.78
N MET A 82 -8.59 -15.47 6.70
CA MET A 82 -7.73 -16.44 7.30
C MET A 82 -8.43 -17.34 8.23
N ASN A 83 -9.62 -17.08 8.50
CA ASN A 83 -10.27 -17.89 9.41
C ASN A 83 -10.79 -19.11 8.82
N GLN A 84 -10.52 -19.31 7.66
CA GLN A 84 -10.95 -20.51 7.12
C GLN A 84 -9.88 -21.38 6.96
#